data_341f93d05c571a226b3297e6455a46a3
#
_entry.id   341f93d05c571a226b3297e6455a46a3
#
_cell.length_a   1.000
_cell.length_b   1.000
_cell.length_c   1.000
_cell.angle_alpha   90.00
_cell.angle_beta   90.00
_cell.angle_gamma   90.00
#
_symmetry.space_group_name_H-M   'P 1'
#
loop_
_entity.id
_entity.type
_entity.pdbx_description
1 polymer ?
#
loop_
_entity_poly.entity_id
_entity_poly.type
_entity_poly.pdbx_seq_one_letter_code
_entity_poly.pdbx_strand_id
1 'polypeptide(L)'
;MGSPLKDFVIHARKNLLPVRDKLVFYKDGQEFLPGIQALAAPGHTVGHTIFMVTSDGKSFTFLGDLTHHQILLMEHPRMEFSYDTDPKQAAESRVKMLDMLAANKIPVMSYHYPWPGYGHVVKTGEGFHYIPEPMQMLL
;
A
#
# COMPACT_ATOMS: atom_id res chain seq x y z
N MET A 1 26.55 -11.48 -11.69
CA MET A 1 25.74 -11.28 -10.47
C MET A 1 24.29 -11.61 -10.82
N GLY A 2 23.62 -12.52 -10.09
CA GLY A 2 22.21 -12.84 -10.33
C GLY A 2 21.33 -11.65 -10.00
N SER A 3 20.26 -11.45 -10.77
CA SER A 3 19.27 -10.40 -10.46
C SER A 3 18.66 -10.69 -9.09
N PRO A 4 18.56 -9.68 -8.17
CA PRO A 4 17.88 -9.86 -6.88
C PRO A 4 16.47 -10.44 -7.00
N LEU A 5 15.75 -10.12 -8.10
CA LEU A 5 14.42 -10.67 -8.40
C LEU A 5 14.41 -12.20 -8.52
N LYS A 6 15.52 -12.83 -8.97
CA LYS A 6 15.59 -14.29 -9.11
C LYS A 6 15.46 -14.98 -7.75
N ASP A 7 16.11 -14.45 -6.73
CA ASP A 7 16.07 -15.03 -5.39
C ASP A 7 14.69 -14.85 -4.76
N PHE A 8 14.05 -13.69 -4.94
CA PHE A 8 12.67 -13.48 -4.50
C PHE A 8 11.70 -14.47 -5.14
N VAL A 9 11.81 -14.72 -6.45
CA VAL A 9 10.98 -15.71 -7.14
C VAL A 9 11.21 -17.12 -6.60
N ILE A 10 12.47 -17.51 -6.34
CA ILE A 10 12.81 -18.82 -5.77
C ILE A 10 12.16 -18.96 -4.38
N HIS A 11 12.29 -17.96 -3.52
CA HIS A 11 11.69 -17.97 -2.18
C HIS A 11 10.16 -17.98 -2.22
N ALA A 12 9.54 -17.17 -3.07
CA ALA A 12 8.10 -17.18 -3.25
C ALA A 12 7.59 -18.57 -3.67
N ARG A 13 8.22 -19.18 -4.68
CA ARG A 13 7.86 -20.54 -5.12
C ARG A 13 8.04 -21.58 -4.03
N LYS A 14 9.16 -21.53 -3.30
CA LYS A 14 9.43 -22.45 -2.19
C LYS A 14 8.34 -22.39 -1.11
N ASN A 15 7.82 -21.19 -0.81
CA ASN A 15 6.85 -20.99 0.24
C ASN A 15 5.39 -21.20 -0.23
N LEU A 16 5.07 -20.86 -1.46
CA LEU A 16 3.69 -20.92 -1.96
C LEU A 16 3.34 -22.27 -2.59
N LEU A 17 4.28 -22.93 -3.30
CA LEU A 17 3.97 -24.21 -3.98
C LEU A 17 3.50 -25.31 -3.01
N PRO A 18 4.06 -25.48 -1.80
CA PRO A 18 3.56 -26.48 -0.85
C PRO A 18 2.12 -26.28 -0.39
N VAL A 19 1.60 -25.06 -0.49
CA VAL A 19 0.22 -24.69 -0.07
C VAL A 19 -0.67 -24.27 -1.23
N ARG A 20 -0.25 -24.56 -2.47
CA ARG A 20 -0.95 -24.13 -3.69
C ARG A 20 -2.44 -24.50 -3.70
N ASP A 21 -2.81 -25.65 -3.15
CA ASP A 21 -4.18 -26.14 -3.12
C ASP A 21 -5.07 -25.39 -2.10
N LYS A 22 -4.44 -24.52 -1.26
CA LYS A 22 -5.11 -23.65 -0.29
C LYS A 22 -5.14 -22.19 -0.72
N LEU A 23 -4.53 -21.85 -1.88
CA LEU A 23 -4.50 -20.49 -2.37
C LEU A 23 -5.86 -20.08 -2.92
N VAL A 24 -6.32 -18.92 -2.48
CA VAL A 24 -7.49 -18.25 -3.01
C VAL A 24 -7.03 -16.98 -3.70
N PHE A 25 -7.38 -16.81 -4.96
CA PHE A 25 -7.04 -15.62 -5.74
C PHE A 25 -8.19 -14.61 -5.67
N TYR A 26 -7.84 -13.34 -5.59
CA TYR A 26 -8.78 -12.23 -5.65
C TYR A 26 -8.49 -11.32 -6.85
N LYS A 27 -9.47 -10.51 -7.22
CA LYS A 27 -9.39 -9.52 -8.30
C LYS A 27 -9.33 -8.11 -7.71
N ASP A 28 -8.86 -7.16 -8.53
CA ASP A 28 -8.94 -5.73 -8.20
C ASP A 28 -10.38 -5.33 -7.87
N GLY A 29 -10.54 -4.55 -6.81
CA GLY A 29 -11.84 -4.11 -6.30
C GLY A 29 -12.66 -5.17 -5.57
N GLN A 30 -12.20 -6.42 -5.50
CA GLN A 30 -12.95 -7.50 -4.85
C GLN A 30 -12.87 -7.38 -3.32
N GLU A 31 -14.04 -7.45 -2.67
CA GLU A 31 -14.14 -7.78 -1.26
C GLU A 31 -13.96 -9.30 -1.13
N PHE A 32 -12.78 -9.73 -0.71
CA PHE A 32 -12.42 -11.16 -0.66
C PHE A 32 -12.59 -11.78 0.73
N LEU A 33 -12.69 -10.94 1.75
CA LEU A 33 -13.14 -11.27 3.10
C LEU A 33 -14.15 -10.21 3.55
N PRO A 34 -15.10 -10.53 4.43
CA PRO A 34 -16.08 -9.56 4.91
C PRO A 34 -15.39 -8.29 5.44
N GLY A 35 -15.70 -7.15 4.84
CA GLY A 35 -15.12 -5.86 5.17
C GLY A 35 -13.69 -5.62 4.66
N ILE A 36 -13.08 -6.53 3.89
CA ILE A 36 -11.72 -6.34 3.35
C ILE A 36 -11.74 -6.36 1.83
N GLN A 37 -11.48 -5.21 1.23
CA GLN A 37 -11.40 -5.02 -0.22
C GLN A 37 -9.95 -4.88 -0.69
N ALA A 38 -9.62 -5.59 -1.77
CA ALA A 38 -8.32 -5.50 -2.43
C ALA A 38 -8.34 -4.43 -3.52
N LEU A 39 -7.37 -3.51 -3.51
CA LEU A 39 -7.21 -2.47 -4.52
C LEU A 39 -5.82 -2.61 -5.14
N ALA A 40 -5.77 -2.96 -6.43
CA ALA A 40 -4.51 -3.16 -7.14
C ALA A 40 -3.72 -1.85 -7.26
N ALA A 41 -2.46 -1.89 -6.85
CA ALA A 41 -1.52 -0.78 -6.91
C ALA A 41 -0.15 -1.30 -7.44
N PRO A 42 -0.11 -1.83 -8.68
CA PRO A 42 1.08 -2.47 -9.23
C PRO A 42 2.24 -1.49 -9.38
N GLY A 43 3.47 -2.03 -9.42
CA GLY A 43 4.69 -1.28 -9.68
C GLY A 43 5.80 -1.60 -8.68
N HIS A 44 5.55 -1.52 -7.37
CA HIS A 44 6.49 -2.08 -6.39
C HIS A 44 6.75 -3.56 -6.68
N THR A 45 5.69 -4.31 -6.81
CA THR A 45 5.67 -5.60 -7.50
C THR A 45 4.49 -5.64 -8.47
N VAL A 46 4.50 -6.59 -9.41
CA VAL A 46 3.41 -6.76 -10.39
C VAL A 46 2.07 -7.02 -9.72
N GLY A 47 2.06 -7.65 -8.55
CA GLY A 47 0.84 -7.99 -7.78
C GLY A 47 0.64 -7.11 -6.55
N HIS A 48 1.36 -5.99 -6.40
CA HIS A 48 1.19 -5.13 -5.23
C HIS A 48 -0.25 -4.65 -5.11
N THR A 49 -0.77 -4.76 -3.90
CA THR A 49 -2.18 -4.47 -3.56
C THR A 49 -2.23 -3.73 -2.23
N ILE A 50 -3.06 -2.72 -2.13
CA ILE A 50 -3.45 -2.08 -0.87
C ILE A 50 -4.79 -2.65 -0.42
N PHE A 51 -5.05 -2.67 0.88
CA PHE A 51 -6.27 -3.26 1.42
C PHE A 51 -7.09 -2.22 2.16
N MET A 52 -8.32 -2.02 1.71
CA MET A 52 -9.28 -1.19 2.43
C MET A 52 -10.09 -2.08 3.38
N VAL A 53 -10.05 -1.72 4.65
CA VAL A 53 -10.77 -2.41 5.73
C VAL A 53 -11.93 -1.54 6.18
N THR A 54 -13.13 -2.10 6.20
CA THR A 54 -14.38 -1.41 6.58
C THR A 54 -15.09 -2.19 7.66
N SER A 55 -15.46 -1.50 8.75
CA SER A 55 -16.30 -2.02 9.82
C SER A 55 -17.18 -0.90 10.37
N ASP A 56 -18.45 -1.17 10.60
CA ASP A 56 -19.43 -0.23 11.18
C ASP A 56 -19.45 1.14 10.46
N GLY A 57 -19.36 1.13 9.13
CA GLY A 57 -19.36 2.33 8.30
C GLY A 57 -18.08 3.17 8.36
N LYS A 58 -17.03 2.70 9.05
CA LYS A 58 -15.72 3.34 9.10
C LYS A 58 -14.72 2.52 8.28
N SER A 59 -13.86 3.20 7.53
CA SER A 59 -12.83 2.54 6.71
C SER A 59 -11.46 3.08 7.02
N PHE A 60 -10.45 2.25 6.82
CA PHE A 60 -9.05 2.68 6.69
C PHE A 60 -8.36 1.82 5.63
N THR A 61 -7.23 2.27 5.12
CA THR A 61 -6.49 1.55 4.07
C THR A 61 -5.08 1.20 4.54
N PHE A 62 -4.74 -0.07 4.41
CA PHE A 62 -3.39 -0.56 4.61
C PHE A 62 -2.57 -0.35 3.32
N LEU A 63 -1.53 0.49 3.38
CA LEU A 63 -0.81 0.95 2.19
C LEU A 63 0.18 -0.07 1.61
N GLY A 64 0.63 -1.05 2.41
CA GLY A 64 1.72 -1.93 1.98
C GLY A 64 2.96 -1.11 1.59
N ASP A 65 3.49 -1.41 0.41
CA ASP A 65 4.67 -0.77 -0.17
C ASP A 65 4.32 0.32 -1.20
N LEU A 66 3.12 0.92 -1.09
CA LEU A 66 2.72 2.06 -1.94
C LEU A 66 3.65 3.27 -1.72
N THR A 67 4.04 3.47 -0.45
CA THR A 67 4.95 4.53 -0.02
C THR A 67 5.88 4.01 1.06
N HIS A 68 7.19 4.19 0.88
CA HIS A 68 8.22 3.72 1.81
C HIS A 68 8.71 4.82 2.78
N HIS A 69 8.23 6.04 2.63
CA HIS A 69 8.63 7.15 3.47
C HIS A 69 7.52 8.19 3.57
N GLN A 70 7.18 8.58 4.81
CA GLN A 70 6.07 9.48 5.12
C GLN A 70 6.23 10.91 4.58
N ILE A 71 7.43 11.32 4.17
CA ILE A 71 7.70 12.64 3.59
C ILE A 71 8.05 12.49 2.12
N LEU A 72 9.15 11.81 1.79
CA LEU A 72 9.71 11.82 0.42
C LEU A 72 8.71 11.37 -0.63
N LEU A 73 8.08 10.21 -0.46
CA LEU A 73 7.14 9.66 -1.43
C LEU A 73 5.71 10.20 -1.28
N MET A 74 5.46 10.98 -0.22
CA MET A 74 4.25 11.77 -0.10
C MET A 74 4.38 13.12 -0.81
N GLU A 75 5.39 13.90 -0.49
CA GLU A 75 5.58 15.23 -1.09
C GLU A 75 5.99 15.14 -2.56
N HIS A 76 6.72 14.08 -2.94
CA HIS A 76 7.15 13.80 -4.31
C HIS A 76 6.62 12.45 -4.81
N PRO A 77 5.30 12.29 -5.00
CA PRO A 77 4.68 10.98 -5.26
C PRO A 77 5.07 10.39 -6.62
N ARG A 78 5.58 11.23 -7.54
CA ARG A 78 6.10 10.80 -8.84
C ARG A 78 7.57 10.40 -8.83
N MET A 79 8.24 10.50 -7.66
CA MET A 79 9.61 10.04 -7.50
C MET A 79 9.69 8.53 -7.74
N GLU A 80 10.60 8.13 -8.62
CA GLU A 80 10.94 6.73 -8.84
C GLU A 80 11.77 6.21 -7.68
N PHE A 81 11.44 5.01 -7.20
CA PHE A 81 12.10 4.39 -6.07
C PHE A 81 12.83 3.12 -6.51
N SER A 82 14.09 2.99 -6.14
CA SER A 82 14.98 1.94 -6.65
C SER A 82 14.60 0.51 -6.23
N TYR A 83 13.76 0.36 -5.22
CA TYR A 83 13.24 -0.93 -4.80
C TYR A 83 11.96 -1.35 -5.52
N ASP A 84 11.39 -0.48 -6.36
CA ASP A 84 10.23 -0.81 -7.18
C ASP A 84 10.67 -1.64 -8.39
N THR A 85 9.91 -2.68 -8.75
CA THR A 85 10.20 -3.51 -9.93
C THR A 85 9.85 -2.79 -11.23
N ASP A 86 8.85 -1.92 -11.20
CA ASP A 86 8.50 -0.94 -12.24
C ASP A 86 8.27 0.43 -11.57
N PRO A 87 9.33 1.26 -11.46
CA PRO A 87 9.25 2.52 -10.73
C PRO A 87 8.25 3.52 -11.31
N LYS A 88 8.06 3.52 -12.64
CA LYS A 88 7.09 4.41 -13.30
C LYS A 88 5.67 4.00 -12.96
N GLN A 89 5.35 2.72 -13.09
CA GLN A 89 4.05 2.18 -12.73
C GLN A 89 3.77 2.36 -11.23
N ALA A 90 4.78 2.18 -10.37
CA ALA A 90 4.66 2.42 -8.93
C ALA A 90 4.30 3.88 -8.63
N ALA A 91 4.94 4.84 -9.29
CA ALA A 91 4.64 6.25 -9.15
C ALA A 91 3.20 6.59 -9.62
N GLU A 92 2.74 6.01 -10.73
CA GLU A 92 1.37 6.18 -11.22
C GLU A 92 0.35 5.60 -10.24
N SER A 93 0.57 4.38 -9.77
CA SER A 93 -0.26 3.73 -8.75
C SER A 93 -0.31 4.56 -7.47
N ARG A 94 0.83 5.06 -7.02
CA ARG A 94 0.95 5.91 -5.83
C ARG A 94 0.10 7.16 -5.93
N VAL A 95 0.26 7.93 -7.01
CA VAL A 95 -0.53 9.15 -7.23
C VAL A 95 -2.02 8.83 -7.24
N LYS A 96 -2.44 7.83 -8.04
CA LYS A 96 -3.84 7.42 -8.16
C LYS A 96 -4.45 7.06 -6.81
N MET A 97 -3.77 6.24 -6.02
CA MET A 97 -4.29 5.77 -4.74
C MET A 97 -4.28 6.87 -3.68
N LEU A 98 -3.22 7.69 -3.60
CA LEU A 98 -3.17 8.81 -2.65
C LEU A 98 -4.22 9.88 -2.99
N ASP A 99 -4.48 10.17 -4.26
CA ASP A 99 -5.57 11.07 -4.67
C ASP A 99 -6.92 10.55 -4.19
N MET A 100 -7.21 9.28 -4.39
CA MET A 100 -8.46 8.65 -3.95
C MET A 100 -8.61 8.69 -2.42
N LEU A 101 -7.55 8.35 -1.69
CA LEU A 101 -7.56 8.33 -0.22
C LEU A 101 -7.73 9.72 0.38
N ALA A 102 -7.03 10.73 -0.17
CA ALA A 102 -7.14 12.12 0.25
C ALA A 102 -8.53 12.69 -0.05
N ALA A 103 -9.06 12.48 -1.27
CA ALA A 103 -10.36 12.97 -1.67
C ALA A 103 -11.51 12.42 -0.80
N ASN A 104 -11.42 11.15 -0.42
CA ASN A 104 -12.43 10.48 0.40
C ASN A 104 -12.13 10.54 1.90
N LYS A 105 -11.04 11.21 2.31
CA LYS A 105 -10.61 11.35 3.72
C LYS A 105 -10.48 10.01 4.44
N ILE A 106 -10.06 8.97 3.71
CA ILE A 106 -9.88 7.62 4.26
C ILE A 106 -8.54 7.57 5.00
N PRO A 107 -8.53 7.23 6.31
CA PRO A 107 -7.30 7.04 7.05
C PRO A 107 -6.41 5.97 6.43
N VAL A 108 -5.11 6.10 6.62
CA VAL A 108 -4.11 5.16 6.11
C VAL A 108 -3.29 4.56 7.25
N MET A 109 -2.83 3.33 7.04
CA MET A 109 -1.86 2.67 7.90
C MET A 109 -0.69 2.18 7.06
N SER A 110 0.53 2.45 7.50
CA SER A 110 1.76 2.00 6.87
C SER A 110 2.79 1.57 7.91
N TYR A 111 3.38 0.40 7.71
CA TYR A 111 4.48 -0.10 8.55
C TYR A 111 5.83 0.56 8.23
N HIS A 112 5.90 1.35 7.16
CA HIS A 112 7.08 2.17 6.82
C HIS A 112 7.11 3.53 7.50
N TYR A 113 6.06 3.88 8.24
CA TYR A 113 5.97 5.16 8.92
C TYR A 113 6.32 5.02 10.40
N PRO A 114 6.77 6.10 11.06
CA PRO A 114 6.95 6.11 12.50
C PRO A 114 5.67 5.68 13.22
N TRP A 115 5.83 4.99 14.33
CA TRP A 115 4.71 4.59 15.18
C TRP A 115 3.80 5.77 15.53
N PRO A 116 2.46 5.63 15.45
CA PRO A 116 1.70 4.40 15.19
C PRO A 116 1.53 4.03 13.72
N GLY A 117 2.08 4.78 12.75
CA GLY A 117 1.94 4.56 11.33
C GLY A 117 0.52 4.74 10.79
N TYR A 118 -0.40 5.27 11.60
CA TYR A 118 -1.80 5.51 11.29
C TYR A 118 -2.07 7.02 11.25
N GLY A 119 -2.81 7.47 10.25
CA GLY A 119 -3.10 8.90 10.06
C GLY A 119 -3.86 9.17 8.78
N HIS A 120 -3.82 10.41 8.32
CA HIS A 120 -4.55 10.89 7.15
C HIS A 120 -3.60 11.41 6.07
N VAL A 121 -4.03 11.31 4.83
CA VAL A 121 -3.36 11.91 3.67
C VAL A 121 -4.13 13.15 3.24
N VAL A 122 -3.43 14.27 3.08
CA VAL A 122 -3.99 15.52 2.59
C VAL A 122 -3.25 15.94 1.34
N LYS A 123 -3.99 16.25 0.26
CA LYS A 123 -3.40 16.75 -0.98
C LYS A 123 -2.87 18.18 -0.79
N THR A 124 -1.64 18.44 -1.24
CA THR A 124 -0.99 19.76 -1.15
C THR A 124 -0.22 20.01 -2.44
N GLY A 125 -0.75 20.88 -3.30
CA GLY A 125 -0.16 21.11 -4.63
C GLY A 125 -0.11 19.84 -5.47
N GLU A 126 1.07 19.50 -5.95
CA GLU A 126 1.33 18.28 -6.74
C GLU A 126 1.63 17.03 -5.88
N GLY A 127 1.76 17.20 -4.56
CA GLY A 127 2.09 16.13 -3.62
C GLY A 127 1.03 15.97 -2.53
N PHE A 128 1.44 15.26 -1.47
CA PHE A 128 0.58 14.97 -0.33
C PHE A 128 1.35 15.16 0.97
N HIS A 129 0.63 15.46 2.04
CA HIS A 129 1.16 15.44 3.40
C HIS A 129 0.49 14.31 4.18
N TYR A 130 1.29 13.56 4.90
CA TYR A 130 0.82 12.61 5.89
C TYR A 130 0.68 13.30 7.24
N ILE A 131 -0.51 13.22 7.83
CA ILE A 131 -0.83 13.77 9.13
C ILE A 131 -1.08 12.60 10.07
N PRO A 132 -0.14 12.29 11.00
CA PRO A 132 -0.32 11.19 11.94
C PRO A 132 -1.49 11.47 12.88
N GLU A 133 -2.25 10.43 13.18
CA GLU A 133 -3.29 10.49 14.22
C GLU A 133 -2.63 10.53 15.59
N PRO A 134 -3.03 11.44 16.48
CA PRO A 134 -2.47 11.48 17.83
C PRO A 134 -2.85 10.21 18.59
N MET A 135 -1.88 9.62 19.28
CA MET A 135 -2.15 8.52 20.20
C MET A 135 -2.96 9.02 21.38
N GLN A 136 -4.18 8.53 21.51
CA GLN A 136 -4.99 8.74 22.70
C GLN A 136 -4.74 7.58 23.67
N MET A 137 -4.16 7.90 24.84
CA MET A 137 -4.21 6.95 25.95
C MET A 137 -5.61 6.99 26.51
N LEU A 138 -6.34 5.90 26.35
CA LEU A 138 -7.57 5.67 27.12
C LEU A 138 -7.12 5.36 28.55
N LEU A 139 -7.30 6.32 29.46
CA LEU A 139 -7.12 6.14 30.90
C LEU A 139 -8.35 5.45 31.48
#